data_619985168578c61d6c939ab194f292cd
#
_entry.id   619985168578c61d6c939ab194f292cd
#
_cell.length_a   1.000
_cell.length_b   1.000
_cell.length_c   1.000
_cell.angle_alpha   90.00
_cell.angle_beta   90.00
_cell.angle_gamma   90.00
#
_symmetry.space_group_name_H-M   'P 1'
#
loop_
_entity.id
_entity.type
_entity.pdbx_description
1 polymer ?
#
loop_
_entity_poly.entity_id
_entity_poly.type
_entity_poly.pdbx_seq_one_letter_code
_entity_poly.pdbx_strand_id
1 'polypeptide(L)'
;MTTQQPLAVGLLGAGRMGSFHAETLAHRLPGVRLVAIADPTPGAARSLGDRLGCATAYTDIGELLADPHIDAVVIATPARTHADLVEAAAKAGKAVYCEKPMAVTLAEADRAIAAAADAGVPLQVGFNRRYDAGFRAAHEKIAAGAIGTPQLLRSLTRDPALADPARIPPWTIFLETLIHDFDVLRHLNPGAEPVEVFALADALIRPDFKDRGLLDTAVVTVRFDNGALATAEASFQAVYGYDVRAEVLGSAGMLTMGDVRRTHLTAYGPDGVAAECVTYDQHLFHDAYVAELADFTDSVRTERTPSATGEDARAALAIALAAIQSVTTGGPVRVDKLQDL
;
A
#
# COMPACT_ATOMS: atom_id res chain seq x y z
N MET A 1 -15.08 -2.40 34.20
CA MET A 1 -14.59 -2.22 32.82
C MET A 1 -15.02 -0.83 32.40
N THR A 2 -14.11 0.14 32.40
CA THR A 2 -14.36 1.48 31.89
C THR A 2 -14.63 1.32 30.39
N THR A 3 -15.82 1.63 29.94
CA THR A 3 -16.17 1.68 28.52
C THR A 3 -15.42 2.85 27.92
N GLN A 4 -14.25 2.57 27.32
CA GLN A 4 -13.51 3.57 26.55
C GLN A 4 -14.43 4.06 25.40
N GLN A 5 -14.51 5.36 25.18
CA GLN A 5 -15.34 5.90 24.10
C GLN A 5 -14.85 5.36 22.74
N PRO A 6 -15.76 5.03 21.82
CA PRO A 6 -15.35 4.60 20.48
C PRO A 6 -14.50 5.67 19.79
N LEU A 7 -13.41 5.25 19.13
CA LEU A 7 -12.56 6.13 18.33
C LEU A 7 -13.38 6.71 17.18
N ALA A 8 -13.44 8.03 17.08
CA ALA A 8 -14.18 8.73 16.05
C ALA A 8 -13.27 8.97 14.83
N VAL A 9 -13.61 8.34 13.69
CA VAL A 9 -12.80 8.39 12.47
C VAL A 9 -13.54 9.12 11.36
N GLY A 10 -12.84 10.06 10.70
CA GLY A 10 -13.26 10.70 9.46
C GLY A 10 -12.64 10.02 8.25
N LEU A 11 -13.35 9.97 7.13
CA LEU A 11 -12.84 9.47 5.85
C LEU A 11 -12.69 10.60 4.84
N LEU A 12 -11.53 10.70 4.21
CA LEU A 12 -11.23 11.60 3.10
C LEU A 12 -11.16 10.81 1.80
N GLY A 13 -12.10 11.06 0.88
CA GLY A 13 -12.24 10.35 -0.39
C GLY A 13 -13.29 9.23 -0.35
N ALA A 14 -14.32 9.34 -1.18
CA ALA A 14 -15.44 8.38 -1.31
C ALA A 14 -15.31 7.50 -2.58
N GLY A 15 -14.09 7.36 -3.12
CA GLY A 15 -13.79 6.51 -4.28
C GLY A 15 -13.80 5.01 -3.94
N ARG A 16 -13.23 4.18 -4.82
CA ARG A 16 -13.20 2.71 -4.68
C ARG A 16 -12.59 2.26 -3.34
N MET A 17 -11.37 2.73 -3.00
CA MET A 17 -10.72 2.36 -1.75
C MET A 17 -11.39 3.01 -0.55
N GLY A 18 -11.75 4.30 -0.65
CA GLY A 18 -12.48 4.98 0.42
C GLY A 18 -13.79 4.30 0.78
N SER A 19 -14.56 3.81 -0.20
CA SER A 19 -15.80 3.04 0.05
C SER A 19 -15.52 1.74 0.81
N PHE A 20 -14.44 1.03 0.46
CA PHE A 20 -14.04 -0.21 1.14
C PHE A 20 -13.61 0.06 2.59
N HIS A 21 -12.79 1.09 2.81
CA HIS A 21 -12.37 1.50 4.15
C HIS A 21 -13.54 2.02 5.00
N ALA A 22 -14.45 2.79 4.40
CA ALA A 22 -15.66 3.26 5.08
C ALA A 22 -16.51 2.11 5.61
N GLU A 23 -16.71 1.05 4.80
CA GLU A 23 -17.45 -0.14 5.20
C GLU A 23 -16.74 -0.89 6.34
N THR A 24 -15.41 -0.95 6.30
CA THR A 24 -14.60 -1.55 7.37
C THR A 24 -14.72 -0.76 8.68
N LEU A 25 -14.59 0.56 8.63
CA LEU A 25 -14.73 1.45 9.79
C LEU A 25 -16.15 1.42 10.39
N ALA A 26 -17.18 1.34 9.54
CA ALA A 26 -18.56 1.36 9.98
C ALA A 26 -19.01 0.02 10.61
N HIS A 27 -18.50 -1.13 10.11
CA HIS A 27 -19.12 -2.42 10.41
C HIS A 27 -18.18 -3.53 10.88
N ARG A 28 -16.84 -3.38 10.73
CA ARG A 28 -15.90 -4.48 10.99
C ARG A 28 -14.94 -4.24 12.15
N LEU A 29 -14.83 -3.00 12.64
CA LEU A 29 -13.87 -2.66 13.69
C LEU A 29 -14.59 -2.36 15.03
N PRO A 30 -14.46 -3.22 16.04
CA PRO A 30 -15.04 -2.97 17.35
C PRO A 30 -14.45 -1.70 18.00
N GLY A 31 -15.33 -0.86 18.57
CA GLY A 31 -14.92 0.37 19.25
C GLY A 31 -14.40 1.46 18.31
N VAL A 32 -14.67 1.38 17.01
CA VAL A 32 -14.46 2.44 16.01
C VAL A 32 -15.81 2.93 15.52
N ARG A 33 -15.88 4.20 15.19
CA ARG A 33 -17.07 4.81 14.61
C ARG A 33 -16.68 5.71 13.44
N LEU A 34 -17.18 5.43 12.26
CA LEU A 34 -17.14 6.34 11.13
C LEU A 34 -18.12 7.49 11.39
N VAL A 35 -17.62 8.69 11.64
CA VAL A 35 -18.44 9.83 12.06
C VAL A 35 -18.65 10.86 10.96
N ALA A 36 -17.75 10.95 9.98
CA ALA A 36 -17.84 11.87 8.86
C ALA A 36 -17.14 11.33 7.61
N ILE A 37 -17.62 11.76 6.46
CA ILE A 37 -17.02 11.49 5.14
C ILE A 37 -16.87 12.80 4.40
N ALA A 38 -15.71 13.05 3.78
CA ALA A 38 -15.49 14.19 2.90
C ALA A 38 -15.05 13.74 1.51
N ASP A 39 -15.66 14.32 0.47
CA ASP A 39 -15.27 14.14 -0.93
C ASP A 39 -15.65 15.40 -1.73
N PRO A 40 -14.73 15.98 -2.52
CA PRO A 40 -15.03 17.19 -3.30
C PRO A 40 -16.04 16.95 -4.42
N THR A 41 -16.31 15.71 -4.79
CA THR A 41 -17.32 15.36 -5.79
C THR A 41 -18.72 15.54 -5.19
N PRO A 42 -19.56 16.42 -5.74
CA PRO A 42 -20.89 16.67 -5.19
C PRO A 42 -21.71 15.38 -5.03
N GLY A 43 -22.23 15.16 -3.82
CA GLY A 43 -23.07 14.01 -3.49
C GLY A 43 -22.33 12.70 -3.19
N ALA A 44 -21.05 12.56 -3.49
CA ALA A 44 -20.30 11.31 -3.27
C ALA A 44 -20.22 10.93 -1.78
N ALA A 45 -19.79 11.85 -0.93
CA ALA A 45 -19.73 11.65 0.52
C ALA A 45 -21.12 11.35 1.12
N ARG A 46 -22.16 12.08 0.71
CA ARG A 46 -23.54 11.87 1.16
C ARG A 46 -24.05 10.49 0.76
N SER A 47 -23.89 10.09 -0.52
CA SER A 47 -24.33 8.80 -1.02
C SER A 47 -23.66 7.63 -0.29
N LEU A 48 -22.36 7.75 0.02
CA LEU A 48 -21.64 6.75 0.80
C LEU A 48 -22.12 6.71 2.25
N GLY A 49 -22.31 7.89 2.87
CA GLY A 49 -22.79 8.02 4.24
C GLY A 49 -24.18 7.42 4.43
N ASP A 50 -25.12 7.68 3.51
CA ASP A 50 -26.48 7.14 3.58
C ASP A 50 -26.50 5.60 3.54
N ARG A 51 -25.59 4.97 2.78
CA ARG A 51 -25.46 3.51 2.75
C ARG A 51 -24.92 2.90 4.05
N LEU A 52 -24.07 3.65 4.77
CA LEU A 52 -23.34 3.18 5.94
C LEU A 52 -23.89 3.70 7.27
N GLY A 53 -24.92 4.52 7.24
CA GLY A 53 -25.48 5.15 8.46
C GLY A 53 -24.61 6.28 9.02
N CYS A 54 -23.70 6.85 8.21
CA CYS A 54 -22.88 8.01 8.58
C CYS A 54 -23.59 9.30 8.14
N ALA A 55 -24.12 10.06 9.11
CA ALA A 55 -24.96 11.20 8.81
C ALA A 55 -24.19 12.46 8.33
N THR A 56 -22.91 12.60 8.71
CA THR A 56 -22.12 13.79 8.40
C THR A 56 -21.34 13.61 7.10
N ALA A 57 -21.58 14.50 6.15
CA ALA A 57 -20.93 14.51 4.85
C ALA A 57 -20.49 15.93 4.49
N TYR A 58 -19.22 16.08 4.12
CA TYR A 58 -18.62 17.34 3.71
C TYR A 58 -18.23 17.29 2.23
N THR A 59 -18.23 18.44 1.57
CA THR A 59 -17.61 18.63 0.25
C THR A 59 -16.24 19.29 0.36
N ASP A 60 -15.98 19.97 1.47
CA ASP A 60 -14.69 20.54 1.82
C ASP A 60 -13.99 19.67 2.86
N ILE A 61 -12.81 19.19 2.52
CA ILE A 61 -11.96 18.39 3.41
C ILE A 61 -11.51 19.19 4.65
N GLY A 62 -11.29 20.50 4.49
CA GLY A 62 -10.94 21.41 5.59
C GLY A 62 -12.00 21.47 6.68
N GLU A 63 -13.27 21.40 6.32
CA GLU A 63 -14.38 21.37 7.29
C GLU A 63 -14.34 20.07 8.14
N LEU A 64 -14.05 18.92 7.52
CA LEU A 64 -13.89 17.66 8.26
C LEU A 64 -12.67 17.72 9.20
N LEU A 65 -11.53 18.25 8.74
CA LEU A 65 -10.32 18.35 9.55
C LEU A 65 -10.50 19.32 10.73
N ALA A 66 -11.34 20.34 10.59
CA ALA A 66 -11.65 21.30 11.64
C ALA A 66 -12.65 20.78 12.69
N ASP A 67 -13.31 19.64 12.45
CA ASP A 67 -14.28 19.06 13.38
C ASP A 67 -13.55 18.51 14.63
N PRO A 68 -13.79 19.08 15.83
CA PRO A 68 -13.15 18.64 17.07
C PRO A 68 -13.62 17.26 17.57
N HIS A 69 -14.69 16.72 17.00
CA HIS A 69 -15.23 15.40 17.37
C HIS A 69 -14.61 14.25 16.59
N ILE A 70 -13.61 14.51 15.74
CA ILE A 70 -12.87 13.53 14.97
C ILE A 70 -11.49 13.34 15.62
N ASP A 71 -11.17 12.11 15.98
CA ASP A 71 -9.88 11.74 16.60
C ASP A 71 -8.82 11.39 15.54
N ALA A 72 -9.24 10.72 14.47
CA ALA A 72 -8.37 10.19 13.43
C ALA A 72 -8.99 10.30 12.04
N VAL A 73 -8.16 10.29 11.01
CA VAL A 73 -8.62 10.31 9.62
C VAL A 73 -8.01 9.18 8.79
N VAL A 74 -8.81 8.67 7.84
CA VAL A 74 -8.38 7.76 6.78
C VAL A 74 -8.36 8.52 5.46
N ILE A 75 -7.20 8.66 4.84
CA ILE A 75 -6.99 9.34 3.56
C ILE A 75 -6.97 8.31 2.45
N ALA A 76 -7.97 8.34 1.57
CA ALA A 76 -8.14 7.46 0.41
C ALA A 76 -8.50 8.27 -0.85
N THR A 77 -7.83 9.38 -1.04
CA THR A 77 -7.94 10.31 -2.16
C THR A 77 -6.95 9.93 -3.29
N PRO A 78 -6.86 10.66 -4.40
CA PRO A 78 -5.78 10.44 -5.37
C PRO A 78 -4.38 10.70 -4.78
N ALA A 79 -3.41 9.86 -5.12
CA ALA A 79 -2.04 9.86 -4.57
C ALA A 79 -1.37 11.24 -4.50
N ARG A 80 -1.56 12.07 -5.54
CA ARG A 80 -0.99 13.43 -5.61
C ARG A 80 -1.46 14.39 -4.50
N THR A 81 -2.50 14.03 -3.75
CA THR A 81 -3.04 14.86 -2.66
C THR A 81 -2.66 14.33 -1.28
N HIS A 82 -2.06 13.14 -1.20
CA HIS A 82 -1.84 12.45 0.05
C HIS A 82 -0.92 13.23 1.00
N ALA A 83 0.26 13.65 0.53
CA ALA A 83 1.23 14.35 1.38
C ALA A 83 0.66 15.65 1.99
N ASP A 84 -0.02 16.46 1.20
CA ASP A 84 -0.65 17.70 1.67
C ASP A 84 -1.77 17.44 2.67
N LEU A 85 -2.55 16.37 2.46
CA LEU A 85 -3.63 15.99 3.37
C LEU A 85 -3.09 15.37 4.67
N VAL A 86 -2.00 14.61 4.62
CA VAL A 86 -1.29 14.13 5.82
C VAL A 86 -0.81 15.31 6.65
N GLU A 87 -0.16 16.29 6.00
CA GLU A 87 0.32 17.51 6.66
C GLU A 87 -0.84 18.31 7.29
N ALA A 88 -1.93 18.50 6.57
CA ALA A 88 -3.11 19.23 7.05
C ALA A 88 -3.79 18.49 8.23
N ALA A 89 -3.94 17.17 8.16
CA ALA A 89 -4.53 16.37 9.21
C ALA A 89 -3.66 16.35 10.49
N ALA A 90 -2.34 16.21 10.33
CA ALA A 90 -1.40 16.28 11.44
C ALA A 90 -1.43 17.64 12.15
N LYS A 91 -1.43 18.74 11.40
CA LYS A 91 -1.59 20.11 11.94
C LYS A 91 -2.91 20.32 12.68
N ALA A 92 -3.97 19.61 12.28
CA ALA A 92 -5.25 19.60 12.97
C ALA A 92 -5.27 18.65 14.20
N GLY A 93 -4.14 18.02 14.55
CA GLY A 93 -4.00 17.11 15.68
C GLY A 93 -4.69 15.76 15.48
N LYS A 94 -4.95 15.35 14.24
CA LYS A 94 -5.60 14.07 13.93
C LYS A 94 -4.57 12.99 13.68
N ALA A 95 -4.77 11.79 14.26
CA ALA A 95 -4.03 10.61 13.84
C ALA A 95 -4.35 10.26 12.38
N VAL A 96 -3.36 9.80 11.62
CA VAL A 96 -3.48 9.68 10.17
C VAL A 96 -3.21 8.25 9.71
N TYR A 97 -4.19 7.66 9.01
CA TYR A 97 -3.96 6.57 8.08
C TYR A 97 -3.98 7.15 6.65
N CYS A 98 -2.96 6.87 5.86
CA CYS A 98 -2.87 7.32 4.49
C CYS A 98 -2.71 6.13 3.53
N GLU A 99 -3.54 6.06 2.49
CA GLU A 99 -3.33 5.11 1.40
C GLU A 99 -1.99 5.35 0.71
N LYS A 100 -1.45 4.28 0.19
CA LYS A 100 -0.22 4.33 -0.61
C LYS A 100 -0.49 4.88 -2.05
N PRO A 101 0.51 5.49 -2.70
CA PRO A 101 1.74 6.00 -2.10
C PRO A 101 1.45 7.23 -1.25
N MET A 102 2.13 7.36 -0.12
CA MET A 102 1.95 8.52 0.78
C MET A 102 2.36 9.85 0.11
N ALA A 103 3.28 9.76 -0.85
CA ALA A 103 3.80 10.89 -1.61
C ALA A 103 4.30 10.41 -2.97
N VAL A 104 4.55 11.33 -3.90
CA VAL A 104 5.11 11.02 -5.23
C VAL A 104 6.55 11.55 -5.39
N THR A 105 7.03 12.35 -4.45
CA THR A 105 8.43 12.79 -4.32
C THR A 105 8.95 12.57 -2.91
N LEU A 106 10.29 12.45 -2.76
CA LEU A 106 10.90 12.30 -1.42
C LEU A 106 10.69 13.55 -0.55
N ALA A 107 10.76 14.74 -1.15
CA ALA A 107 10.52 15.98 -0.42
C ALA A 107 9.09 16.06 0.16
N GLU A 108 8.08 15.60 -0.59
CA GLU A 108 6.70 15.49 -0.08
C GLU A 108 6.60 14.46 1.05
N ALA A 109 7.25 13.31 0.91
CA ALA A 109 7.28 12.28 1.95
C ALA A 109 7.92 12.82 3.24
N ASP A 110 9.07 13.51 3.13
CA ASP A 110 9.78 14.12 4.25
C ASP A 110 8.92 15.18 4.96
N ARG A 111 8.19 16.02 4.22
CA ARG A 111 7.25 17.01 4.80
C ARG A 111 6.10 16.34 5.56
N ALA A 112 5.50 15.29 4.99
CA ALA A 112 4.40 14.56 5.63
C ALA A 112 4.85 13.88 6.92
N ILE A 113 6.00 13.22 6.91
CA ILE A 113 6.60 12.59 8.10
C ILE A 113 6.91 13.62 9.18
N ALA A 114 7.58 14.71 8.80
CA ALA A 114 7.93 15.79 9.74
C ALA A 114 6.68 16.39 10.38
N ALA A 115 5.63 16.66 9.60
CA ALA A 115 4.37 17.22 10.12
C ALA A 115 3.69 16.30 11.14
N ALA A 116 3.67 14.98 10.90
CA ALA A 116 3.11 14.01 11.85
C ALA A 116 3.96 13.93 13.14
N ALA A 117 5.29 13.92 12.99
CA ALA A 117 6.23 13.91 14.14
C ALA A 117 6.13 15.18 14.98
N ASP A 118 6.10 16.36 14.35
CA ASP A 118 5.99 17.66 15.04
C ASP A 118 4.66 17.80 15.79
N ALA A 119 3.58 17.24 15.23
CA ALA A 119 2.27 17.21 15.87
C ALA A 119 2.12 16.09 16.92
N GLY A 120 3.06 15.14 16.98
CA GLY A 120 3.01 14.00 17.90
C GLY A 120 1.85 13.05 17.62
N VAL A 121 1.39 12.95 16.34
CA VAL A 121 0.29 12.09 15.95
C VAL A 121 0.79 10.84 15.22
N PRO A 122 0.14 9.67 15.41
CA PRO A 122 0.44 8.47 14.63
C PRO A 122 0.20 8.68 13.13
N LEU A 123 1.16 8.21 12.30
CA LEU A 123 1.04 8.14 10.85
C LEU A 123 1.25 6.70 10.40
N GLN A 124 0.22 6.07 9.84
CA GLN A 124 0.28 4.76 9.20
C GLN A 124 0.06 4.88 7.71
N VAL A 125 0.79 4.10 6.92
CA VAL A 125 0.61 4.04 5.46
C VAL A 125 0.07 2.67 5.04
N GLY A 126 -0.85 2.64 4.07
CA GLY A 126 -1.62 1.49 3.62
C GLY A 126 -0.82 0.44 2.86
N PHE A 127 0.16 -0.19 3.50
CA PHE A 127 0.86 -1.37 2.99
C PHE A 127 0.19 -2.65 3.47
N ASN A 128 -0.97 -2.93 2.92
CA ASN A 128 -1.86 -4.02 3.31
C ASN A 128 -1.18 -5.39 3.36
N ARG A 129 -0.17 -5.65 2.52
CA ARG A 129 0.52 -6.95 2.49
C ARG A 129 1.23 -7.29 3.79
N ARG A 130 1.69 -6.31 4.57
CA ARG A 130 2.26 -6.53 5.91
C ARG A 130 1.27 -7.18 6.88
N TYR A 131 -0.03 -7.03 6.61
CA TYR A 131 -1.14 -7.53 7.43
C TYR A 131 -1.76 -8.81 6.89
N ASP A 132 -1.38 -9.26 5.70
CA ASP A 132 -1.76 -10.58 5.19
C ASP A 132 -1.16 -11.68 6.06
N ALA A 133 -1.95 -12.71 6.34
CA ALA A 133 -1.57 -13.77 7.27
C ALA A 133 -0.28 -14.50 6.85
N GLY A 134 -0.08 -14.72 5.55
CA GLY A 134 1.11 -15.38 5.02
C GLY A 134 2.35 -14.52 5.13
N PHE A 135 2.26 -13.24 4.72
CA PHE A 135 3.37 -12.30 4.79
C PHE A 135 3.77 -11.98 6.24
N ARG A 136 2.79 -11.80 7.12
CA ARG A 136 3.03 -11.58 8.55
C ARG A 136 3.73 -12.77 9.19
N ALA A 137 3.24 -14.00 8.96
CA ALA A 137 3.86 -15.20 9.47
C ALA A 137 5.30 -15.40 8.94
N ALA A 138 5.55 -15.02 7.67
CA ALA A 138 6.89 -15.06 7.11
C ALA A 138 7.83 -14.06 7.81
N HIS A 139 7.39 -12.82 8.01
CA HIS A 139 8.17 -11.81 8.75
C HIS A 139 8.51 -12.27 10.17
N GLU A 140 7.52 -12.79 10.91
CA GLU A 140 7.73 -13.33 12.27
C GLU A 140 8.76 -14.47 12.28
N LYS A 141 8.70 -15.40 11.32
CA LYS A 141 9.67 -16.51 11.18
C LYS A 141 11.07 -16.01 10.82
N ILE A 142 11.19 -15.02 9.95
CA ILE A 142 12.47 -14.40 9.59
C ILE A 142 13.07 -13.71 10.82
N ALA A 143 12.29 -12.90 11.52
CA ALA A 143 12.72 -12.22 12.75
C ALA A 143 13.15 -13.21 13.85
N ALA A 144 12.52 -14.39 13.91
CA ALA A 144 12.91 -15.49 14.80
C ALA A 144 14.14 -16.31 14.31
N GLY A 145 14.73 -15.97 13.14
CA GLY A 145 15.89 -16.64 12.59
C GLY A 145 15.61 -18.00 11.93
N ALA A 146 14.34 -18.33 11.65
CA ALA A 146 13.94 -19.66 11.17
C ALA A 146 14.57 -20.08 9.82
N ILE A 147 14.94 -19.11 8.97
CA ILE A 147 15.60 -19.36 7.69
C ILE A 147 17.07 -18.91 7.67
N GLY A 148 17.62 -18.53 8.82
CA GLY A 148 18.95 -17.90 8.89
C GLY A 148 18.94 -16.50 8.29
N THR A 149 20.04 -16.11 7.65
CA THR A 149 20.17 -14.79 7.02
C THR A 149 19.50 -14.78 5.63
N PRO A 150 18.58 -13.86 5.33
CA PRO A 150 18.02 -13.69 3.98
C PRO A 150 19.13 -13.43 2.94
N GLN A 151 19.07 -14.12 1.80
CA GLN A 151 20.08 -14.06 0.74
C GLN A 151 19.48 -13.66 -0.60
N LEU A 152 18.33 -14.26 -0.97
CA LEU A 152 17.64 -13.99 -2.22
C LEU A 152 16.13 -13.80 -1.94
N LEU A 153 15.59 -12.67 -2.36
CA LEU A 153 14.20 -12.34 -2.20
C LEU A 153 13.55 -12.13 -3.57
N ARG A 154 12.30 -12.51 -3.66
CA ARG A 154 11.46 -12.24 -4.84
C ARG A 154 10.08 -11.80 -4.41
N SER A 155 9.54 -10.77 -5.07
CA SER A 155 8.14 -10.36 -4.95
C SER A 155 7.57 -10.09 -6.34
N LEU A 156 6.31 -10.41 -6.55
CA LEU A 156 5.65 -10.14 -7.83
C LEU A 156 4.20 -9.73 -7.65
N THR A 157 3.76 -8.84 -8.54
CA THR A 157 2.37 -8.39 -8.67
C THR A 157 1.95 -8.43 -10.12
N ARG A 158 0.88 -9.16 -10.41
CA ARG A 158 0.30 -9.22 -11.76
C ARG A 158 -1.20 -8.94 -11.71
N ASP A 159 -1.60 -7.83 -12.29
CA ASP A 159 -3.01 -7.44 -12.40
C ASP A 159 -3.68 -8.19 -13.55
N PRO A 160 -4.96 -8.57 -13.43
CA PRO A 160 -5.68 -9.35 -14.46
C PRO A 160 -5.78 -8.64 -15.81
N ALA A 161 -5.88 -7.32 -15.79
CA ALA A 161 -5.99 -6.48 -16.97
C ALA A 161 -5.54 -5.05 -16.70
N LEU A 162 -5.02 -4.42 -17.74
CA LEU A 162 -4.77 -2.99 -17.74
C LEU A 162 -6.12 -2.24 -17.73
N ALA A 163 -6.33 -1.37 -16.74
CA ALA A 163 -7.45 -0.45 -16.73
C ALA A 163 -7.36 0.53 -17.92
N ASP A 164 -8.35 1.44 -18.08
CA ASP A 164 -8.32 2.41 -19.18
C ASP A 164 -6.98 3.17 -19.25
N PRO A 165 -6.11 2.88 -20.23
CA PRO A 165 -4.76 3.45 -20.29
C PRO A 165 -4.74 4.96 -20.39
N ALA A 166 -5.80 5.59 -20.91
CA ALA A 166 -5.90 7.05 -21.04
C ALA A 166 -6.01 7.75 -19.68
N ARG A 167 -6.41 7.02 -18.65
CA ARG A 167 -6.64 7.53 -17.27
C ARG A 167 -5.54 7.17 -16.29
N ILE A 168 -4.59 6.32 -16.71
CA ILE A 168 -3.48 5.87 -15.84
C ILE A 168 -2.36 6.90 -15.89
N PRO A 169 -1.86 7.39 -14.74
CA PRO A 169 -0.71 8.27 -14.69
C PRO A 169 0.57 7.60 -15.22
N PRO A 170 1.54 8.36 -15.74
CA PRO A 170 2.87 7.84 -16.02
C PRO A 170 3.50 7.16 -14.79
N TRP A 171 4.33 6.15 -15.03
CA TRP A 171 5.09 5.45 -13.99
C TRP A 171 4.26 4.70 -12.94
N THR A 172 2.95 4.55 -13.16
CA THR A 172 2.03 3.83 -12.25
C THR A 172 2.56 2.44 -11.85
N ILE A 173 3.21 1.73 -12.77
CA ILE A 173 3.77 0.39 -12.49
C ILE A 173 4.77 0.41 -11.33
N PHE A 174 5.55 1.50 -11.16
CA PHE A 174 6.50 1.65 -10.06
C PHE A 174 5.87 2.31 -8.84
N LEU A 175 5.10 3.40 -9.04
CA LEU A 175 4.60 4.25 -7.97
C LEU A 175 3.35 3.71 -7.28
N GLU A 176 2.53 2.90 -7.98
CA GLU A 176 1.28 2.39 -7.41
C GLU A 176 1.21 0.86 -7.32
N THR A 177 1.92 0.14 -8.20
CA THR A 177 1.93 -1.34 -8.19
C THR A 177 3.14 -1.88 -7.46
N LEU A 178 4.33 -1.70 -8.00
CA LEU A 178 5.57 -2.23 -7.43
C LEU A 178 5.97 -1.60 -6.10
N ILE A 179 5.41 -0.46 -5.71
CA ILE A 179 5.66 0.13 -4.40
C ILE A 179 5.28 -0.83 -3.26
N HIS A 180 4.27 -1.67 -3.46
CA HIS A 180 3.93 -2.75 -2.52
C HIS A 180 5.02 -3.82 -2.46
N ASP A 181 5.58 -4.18 -3.61
CA ASP A 181 6.65 -5.17 -3.68
C ASP A 181 7.94 -4.64 -3.06
N PHE A 182 8.25 -3.37 -3.26
CA PHE A 182 9.41 -2.71 -2.63
C PHE A 182 9.27 -2.67 -1.11
N ASP A 183 8.09 -2.38 -0.59
CA ASP A 183 7.81 -2.48 0.83
C ASP A 183 7.94 -3.92 1.35
N VAL A 184 7.38 -4.90 0.64
CA VAL A 184 7.49 -6.33 0.98
C VAL A 184 8.94 -6.79 1.04
N LEU A 185 9.78 -6.44 0.05
CA LEU A 185 11.19 -6.82 0.03
C LEU A 185 11.95 -6.27 1.23
N ARG A 186 11.65 -5.04 1.68
CA ARG A 186 12.20 -4.45 2.90
C ARG A 186 11.66 -5.13 4.15
N HIS A 187 10.36 -5.35 4.22
CA HIS A 187 9.69 -5.99 5.36
C HIS A 187 10.19 -7.42 5.61
N LEU A 188 10.50 -8.17 4.54
CA LEU A 188 11.03 -9.54 4.60
C LEU A 188 12.58 -9.61 4.69
N ASN A 189 13.25 -8.47 4.77
CA ASN A 189 14.70 -8.35 5.02
C ASN A 189 14.95 -7.33 6.14
N PRO A 190 14.45 -7.58 7.37
CA PRO A 190 14.42 -6.58 8.43
C PRO A 190 15.84 -6.10 8.80
N GLY A 191 15.96 -4.78 8.96
CA GLY A 191 17.22 -4.12 9.32
C GLY A 191 18.19 -3.89 8.17
N ALA A 192 17.84 -4.29 6.94
CA ALA A 192 18.66 -4.03 5.75
C ALA A 192 18.08 -2.90 4.90
N GLU A 193 18.96 -2.06 4.35
CA GLU A 193 18.58 -0.94 3.51
C GLU A 193 18.94 -1.16 2.03
N PRO A 194 18.09 -0.73 1.08
CA PRO A 194 18.40 -0.82 -0.34
C PRO A 194 19.53 0.15 -0.72
N VAL A 195 20.54 -0.35 -1.44
CA VAL A 195 21.70 0.47 -1.84
C VAL A 195 21.79 0.72 -3.34
N GLU A 196 21.31 -0.22 -4.15
CA GLU A 196 21.37 -0.11 -5.61
C GLU A 196 20.15 -0.75 -6.25
N VAL A 197 19.60 -0.10 -7.28
CA VAL A 197 18.43 -0.54 -8.05
C VAL A 197 18.76 -0.54 -9.53
N PHE A 198 18.40 -1.62 -10.23
CA PHE A 198 18.40 -1.67 -11.69
C PHE A 198 17.04 -2.16 -12.19
N ALA A 199 16.46 -1.47 -13.16
CA ALA A 199 15.13 -1.75 -13.67
C ALA A 199 15.10 -1.84 -15.20
N LEU A 200 14.33 -2.82 -15.68
CA LEU A 200 13.92 -2.93 -17.09
C LEU A 200 12.40 -2.91 -17.13
N ALA A 201 11.83 -2.09 -17.99
CA ALA A 201 10.39 -2.01 -18.18
C ALA A 201 10.03 -1.62 -19.61
N ASP A 202 8.88 -2.09 -20.08
CA ASP A 202 8.37 -1.76 -21.41
C ASP A 202 6.82 -1.75 -21.43
N ALA A 203 6.25 -1.20 -22.49
CA ALA A 203 4.83 -1.24 -22.81
C ALA A 203 4.58 -2.37 -23.82
N LEU A 204 4.47 -3.61 -23.32
CA LEU A 204 4.30 -4.81 -24.15
C LEU A 204 2.82 -5.07 -24.51
N ILE A 205 1.91 -4.62 -23.65
CA ILE A 205 0.46 -4.77 -23.83
C ILE A 205 -0.09 -3.63 -24.70
N ARG A 206 0.37 -2.43 -24.44
CA ARG A 206 -0.04 -1.20 -25.13
C ARG A 206 1.17 -0.37 -25.58
N PRO A 207 1.88 -0.82 -26.65
CA PRO A 207 3.09 -0.14 -27.14
C PRO A 207 2.88 1.33 -27.54
N ASP A 208 1.64 1.69 -27.90
CA ASP A 208 1.22 3.05 -28.25
C ASP A 208 1.23 4.04 -27.06
N PHE A 209 1.36 3.55 -25.83
CA PHE A 209 1.43 4.39 -24.65
C PHE A 209 2.85 4.55 -24.07
N LYS A 210 3.85 3.89 -24.67
CA LYS A 210 5.24 3.90 -24.18
C LYS A 210 5.81 5.32 -24.02
N ASP A 211 5.63 6.16 -25.01
CA ASP A 211 6.14 7.54 -25.02
C ASP A 211 5.46 8.43 -23.97
N ARG A 212 4.37 7.99 -23.39
CA ARG A 212 3.68 8.67 -22.26
C ARG A 212 4.16 8.20 -20.89
N GLY A 213 5.17 7.34 -20.83
CA GLY A 213 5.64 6.74 -19.57
C GLY A 213 4.67 5.72 -18.96
N LEU A 214 3.68 5.25 -19.72
CA LEU A 214 2.83 4.14 -19.32
C LEU A 214 3.50 2.83 -19.72
N LEU A 215 4.21 2.25 -18.78
CA LEU A 215 4.83 0.94 -18.90
C LEU A 215 3.94 -0.08 -18.18
N ASP A 216 3.81 -1.27 -18.76
CA ASP A 216 2.86 -2.29 -18.30
C ASP A 216 3.50 -3.61 -17.89
N THR A 217 4.81 -3.72 -18.11
CA THR A 217 5.62 -4.88 -17.70
C THR A 217 6.97 -4.39 -17.20
N ALA A 218 7.37 -4.82 -15.99
CA ALA A 218 8.62 -4.39 -15.36
C ALA A 218 9.28 -5.51 -14.56
N VAL A 219 10.63 -5.49 -14.55
CA VAL A 219 11.48 -6.28 -13.66
C VAL A 219 12.48 -5.33 -13.01
N VAL A 220 12.57 -5.36 -11.69
CA VAL A 220 13.46 -4.54 -10.88
C VAL A 220 14.34 -5.44 -10.04
N THR A 221 15.64 -5.18 -10.01
CA THR A 221 16.58 -5.81 -9.09
C THR A 221 17.03 -4.81 -8.04
N VAL A 222 17.13 -5.26 -6.80
CA VAL A 222 17.57 -4.45 -5.65
C VAL A 222 18.71 -5.17 -4.94
N ARG A 223 19.79 -4.46 -4.67
CA ARG A 223 20.87 -4.90 -3.77
C ARG A 223 20.67 -4.22 -2.41
N PHE A 224 20.75 -4.99 -1.35
CA PHE A 224 20.74 -4.51 0.03
C PHE A 224 22.13 -4.38 0.62
N ASP A 225 22.29 -3.57 1.66
CA ASP A 225 23.56 -3.32 2.36
C ASP A 225 24.10 -4.56 3.11
N ASN A 226 23.23 -5.47 3.52
CA ASN A 226 23.61 -6.76 4.10
C ASN A 226 24.05 -7.81 3.04
N GLY A 227 24.10 -7.41 1.75
CA GLY A 227 24.50 -8.25 0.63
C GLY A 227 23.36 -9.07 0.00
N ALA A 228 22.16 -9.08 0.56
CA ALA A 228 21.02 -9.76 -0.03
C ALA A 228 20.64 -9.14 -1.39
N LEU A 229 20.19 -10.00 -2.31
CA LEU A 229 19.72 -9.61 -3.63
C LEU A 229 18.22 -9.84 -3.72
N ALA A 230 17.51 -8.94 -4.39
CA ALA A 230 16.07 -9.07 -4.56
C ALA A 230 15.60 -8.74 -5.97
N THR A 231 14.46 -9.33 -6.34
CA THR A 231 13.72 -8.99 -7.57
C THR A 231 12.28 -8.62 -7.26
N ALA A 232 11.77 -7.61 -7.96
CA ALA A 232 10.36 -7.26 -8.01
C ALA A 232 9.87 -7.28 -9.45
N GLU A 233 8.72 -7.93 -9.70
CA GLU A 233 8.15 -8.07 -11.05
C GLU A 233 6.70 -7.56 -11.08
N ALA A 234 6.31 -6.88 -12.16
CA ALA A 234 4.91 -6.52 -12.41
C ALA A 234 4.50 -6.72 -13.86
N SER A 235 3.24 -7.07 -14.06
CA SER A 235 2.58 -7.06 -15.36
C SER A 235 1.09 -6.76 -15.20
N PHE A 236 0.51 -6.03 -16.16
CA PHE A 236 -0.92 -5.72 -16.20
C PHE A 236 -1.72 -6.65 -17.14
N GLN A 237 -1.28 -7.91 -17.29
CA GLN A 237 -1.95 -8.88 -18.18
C GLN A 237 -1.93 -10.32 -17.61
N ALA A 238 -2.23 -10.50 -16.35
CA ALA A 238 -2.43 -11.82 -15.77
C ALA A 238 -3.85 -12.32 -16.07
N VAL A 239 -4.08 -12.79 -17.29
CA VAL A 239 -5.40 -13.25 -17.78
C VAL A 239 -6.04 -14.35 -16.92
N TYR A 240 -5.25 -15.00 -16.06
CA TYR A 240 -5.69 -16.05 -15.15
C TYR A 240 -6.17 -15.53 -13.78
N GLY A 241 -5.96 -14.26 -13.45
CA GLY A 241 -6.39 -13.67 -12.17
C GLY A 241 -5.37 -12.72 -11.57
N TYR A 242 -5.69 -12.15 -10.40
CA TYR A 242 -4.81 -11.28 -9.64
C TYR A 242 -3.76 -12.13 -8.91
N ASP A 243 -2.48 -11.93 -9.22
CA ASP A 243 -1.38 -12.80 -8.76
C ASP A 243 -0.36 -11.99 -7.94
N VAL A 244 -0.33 -12.22 -6.64
CA VAL A 244 0.65 -11.62 -5.72
C VAL A 244 1.33 -12.71 -4.92
N ARG A 245 2.64 -12.84 -5.11
CA ARG A 245 3.46 -13.85 -4.44
C ARG A 245 4.81 -13.29 -4.03
N ALA A 246 5.39 -13.88 -2.99
CA ALA A 246 6.76 -13.61 -2.60
C ALA A 246 7.49 -14.89 -2.16
N GLU A 247 8.82 -14.83 -2.21
CA GLU A 247 9.71 -15.89 -1.77
C GLU A 247 10.92 -15.27 -1.09
N VAL A 248 11.41 -15.91 -0.02
CA VAL A 248 12.68 -15.57 0.64
C VAL A 248 13.49 -16.82 0.85
N LEU A 249 14.63 -16.91 0.17
CA LEU A 249 15.66 -17.90 0.42
C LEU A 249 16.68 -17.34 1.41
N GLY A 250 16.84 -18.01 2.53
CA GLY A 250 17.86 -17.72 3.53
C GLY A 250 18.91 -18.82 3.62
N SER A 251 19.91 -18.59 4.46
CA SER A 251 21.05 -19.53 4.63
C SER A 251 20.67 -20.88 5.26
N ALA A 252 19.49 -20.99 5.88
CA ALA A 252 19.02 -22.19 6.58
C ALA A 252 17.63 -22.66 6.17
N GLY A 253 17.00 -22.02 5.18
CA GLY A 253 15.65 -22.39 4.71
C GLY A 253 15.05 -21.39 3.75
N MET A 254 13.82 -21.67 3.33
CA MET A 254 13.07 -20.83 2.39
C MET A 254 11.62 -20.69 2.84
N LEU A 255 11.02 -19.53 2.56
CA LEU A 255 9.60 -19.25 2.76
C LEU A 255 8.98 -18.78 1.46
N THR A 256 7.75 -19.22 1.18
CA THR A 256 6.95 -18.75 0.06
C THR A 256 5.60 -18.24 0.57
N MET A 257 5.11 -17.15 0.01
CA MET A 257 3.85 -16.49 0.37
C MET A 257 3.02 -16.20 -0.88
N GLY A 258 1.71 -16.18 -0.70
CA GLY A 258 0.73 -15.84 -1.72
C GLY A 258 0.22 -17.05 -2.50
N ASP A 259 -1.00 -16.92 -3.01
CA ASP A 259 -1.67 -17.88 -3.90
C ASP A 259 -2.61 -17.09 -4.84
N VAL A 260 -2.84 -17.60 -6.03
CA VAL A 260 -3.79 -17.03 -7.01
C VAL A 260 -5.20 -17.58 -6.84
N ARG A 261 -5.37 -18.65 -6.07
CA ARG A 261 -6.66 -19.33 -5.89
C ARG A 261 -7.59 -18.52 -5.00
N ARG A 262 -8.85 -18.42 -5.41
CA ARG A 262 -9.90 -17.79 -4.62
C ARG A 262 -10.29 -18.61 -3.39
N THR A 263 -10.33 -19.93 -3.56
CA THR A 263 -10.70 -20.90 -2.50
C THR A 263 -9.82 -22.14 -2.59
N HIS A 264 -9.94 -23.05 -1.65
CA HIS A 264 -9.27 -24.35 -1.71
C HIS A 264 -9.96 -25.35 -2.67
N LEU A 265 -11.02 -24.93 -3.41
CA LEU A 265 -11.71 -25.78 -4.38
C LEU A 265 -10.81 -26.04 -5.58
N THR A 266 -10.66 -27.31 -5.93
CA THR A 266 -10.10 -27.78 -7.17
C THR A 266 -11.12 -28.70 -7.83
N ALA A 267 -11.52 -28.37 -9.07
CA ALA A 267 -12.44 -29.18 -9.87
C ALA A 267 -11.65 -30.17 -10.73
N TYR A 268 -12.01 -31.42 -10.70
CA TYR A 268 -11.46 -32.48 -11.53
C TYR A 268 -12.55 -32.94 -12.53
N GLY A 269 -12.32 -32.77 -13.80
CA GLY A 269 -13.28 -33.10 -14.87
C GLY A 269 -12.62 -33.69 -16.11
N PRO A 270 -13.40 -33.99 -17.16
CA PRO A 270 -12.87 -34.56 -18.40
C PRO A 270 -11.83 -33.67 -19.10
N ASP A 271 -11.94 -32.36 -18.91
CA ASP A 271 -11.04 -31.36 -19.50
C ASP A 271 -9.78 -31.10 -18.63
N GLY A 272 -9.60 -31.82 -17.51
CA GLY A 272 -8.46 -31.70 -16.60
C GLY A 272 -8.78 -31.13 -15.23
N VAL A 273 -7.84 -30.38 -14.68
CA VAL A 273 -7.90 -29.78 -13.34
C VAL A 273 -8.08 -28.27 -13.46
N ALA A 274 -9.06 -27.72 -12.76
CA ALA A 274 -9.34 -26.29 -12.71
C ALA A 274 -9.50 -25.77 -11.28
N ALA A 275 -9.14 -24.52 -11.06
CA ALA A 275 -9.36 -23.79 -9.82
C ALA A 275 -9.88 -22.38 -10.13
N GLU A 276 -10.69 -21.81 -9.24
CA GLU A 276 -11.10 -20.42 -9.36
C GLU A 276 -9.98 -19.50 -8.88
N CYS A 277 -9.65 -18.48 -9.68
CA CYS A 277 -8.67 -17.47 -9.32
C CYS A 277 -9.35 -16.18 -8.84
N VAL A 278 -8.64 -15.42 -8.00
CA VAL A 278 -9.06 -14.08 -7.59
C VAL A 278 -8.88 -13.11 -8.74
N THR A 279 -9.83 -12.20 -8.94
CA THR A 279 -9.78 -11.19 -10.01
C THR A 279 -9.66 -9.75 -9.53
N TYR A 280 -9.77 -9.52 -8.21
CA TYR A 280 -9.68 -8.19 -7.60
C TYR A 280 -8.83 -8.21 -6.33
N ASP A 281 -8.01 -7.17 -6.15
CA ASP A 281 -7.16 -6.95 -5.00
C ASP A 281 -7.93 -6.97 -3.66
N GLN A 282 -9.09 -6.32 -3.60
CA GLN A 282 -9.94 -6.28 -2.43
C GLN A 282 -10.51 -7.66 -2.02
N HIS A 283 -10.60 -8.61 -2.96
CA HIS A 283 -10.99 -9.98 -2.62
C HIS A 283 -9.79 -10.79 -2.13
N LEU A 284 -8.61 -10.60 -2.74
CA LEU A 284 -7.39 -11.31 -2.34
C LEU A 284 -6.95 -10.87 -0.94
N PHE A 285 -6.97 -9.57 -0.67
CA PHE A 285 -6.45 -8.97 0.55
C PHE A 285 -7.53 -8.43 1.49
N HIS A 286 -8.77 -8.94 1.39
CA HIS A 286 -9.88 -8.44 2.22
C HIS A 286 -9.52 -8.37 3.71
N ASP A 287 -9.02 -9.47 4.27
CA ASP A 287 -8.70 -9.56 5.69
C ASP A 287 -7.46 -8.74 6.06
N ALA A 288 -6.51 -8.60 5.13
CA ALA A 288 -5.35 -7.73 5.30
C ALA A 288 -5.74 -6.26 5.39
N TYR A 289 -6.65 -5.79 4.53
CA TYR A 289 -7.20 -4.43 4.60
C TYR A 289 -7.97 -4.16 5.90
N VAL A 290 -8.70 -5.15 6.41
CA VAL A 290 -9.36 -5.02 7.73
C VAL A 290 -8.32 -4.97 8.84
N ALA A 291 -7.30 -5.83 8.78
CA ALA A 291 -6.27 -5.93 9.81
C ALA A 291 -5.37 -4.69 9.86
N GLU A 292 -5.08 -4.04 8.72
CA GLU A 292 -4.28 -2.81 8.72
C GLU A 292 -5.00 -1.63 9.38
N LEU A 293 -6.32 -1.49 9.14
CA LEU A 293 -7.12 -0.47 9.82
C LEU A 293 -7.33 -0.80 11.31
N ALA A 294 -7.41 -2.09 11.65
CA ALA A 294 -7.43 -2.51 13.05
C ALA A 294 -6.11 -2.15 13.76
N ASP A 295 -4.95 -2.38 13.13
CA ASP A 295 -3.64 -2.00 13.64
C ASP A 295 -3.53 -0.49 13.84
N PHE A 296 -3.99 0.30 12.86
CA PHE A 296 -4.03 1.76 12.95
C PHE A 296 -4.86 2.23 14.15
N THR A 297 -6.11 1.78 14.23
CA THR A 297 -7.01 2.21 15.31
C THR A 297 -6.56 1.74 16.69
N ASP A 298 -5.90 0.58 16.78
CA ASP A 298 -5.27 0.10 17.99
C ASP A 298 -4.03 0.94 18.36
N SER A 299 -3.17 1.28 17.39
CA SER A 299 -2.00 2.13 17.62
C SER A 299 -2.39 3.51 18.14
N VAL A 300 -3.48 4.10 17.63
CA VAL A 300 -4.01 5.37 18.15
C VAL A 300 -4.48 5.24 19.60
N ARG A 301 -5.19 4.16 19.95
CA ARG A 301 -5.70 3.95 21.32
C ARG A 301 -4.63 3.63 22.34
N THR A 302 -3.57 2.95 21.91
CA THR A 302 -2.50 2.49 22.80
C THR A 302 -1.24 3.36 22.73
N GLU A 303 -1.29 4.44 21.95
CA GLU A 303 -0.18 5.39 21.75
C GLU A 303 1.10 4.69 21.30
N ARG A 304 0.98 3.65 20.47
CA ARG A 304 2.14 2.93 19.92
C ARG A 304 2.41 3.34 18.47
N THR A 305 3.64 3.13 18.03
CA THR A 305 4.00 3.29 16.60
C THR A 305 3.27 2.24 15.76
N PRO A 306 2.61 2.63 14.65
CA PRO A 306 2.03 1.70 13.68
C PRO A 306 3.07 0.77 13.04
N SER A 307 2.62 -0.38 12.53
CA SER A 307 3.52 -1.38 11.92
C SER A 307 4.00 -1.00 10.50
N ALA A 308 3.33 -0.07 9.83
CA ALA A 308 3.72 0.48 8.52
C ALA A 308 3.81 2.00 8.63
N THR A 309 5.02 2.53 8.76
CA THR A 309 5.28 3.94 9.08
C THR A 309 5.43 4.82 7.82
N GLY A 310 5.49 6.14 8.03
CA GLY A 310 5.85 7.09 6.97
C GLY A 310 7.26 6.87 6.43
N GLU A 311 8.21 6.49 7.30
CA GLU A 311 9.58 6.17 6.93
C GLU A 311 9.67 4.93 6.03
N ASP A 312 8.85 3.91 6.31
CA ASP A 312 8.73 2.75 5.42
C ASP A 312 8.22 3.15 4.04
N ALA A 313 7.20 4.01 4.00
CA ALA A 313 6.64 4.51 2.75
C ALA A 313 7.65 5.33 1.94
N ARG A 314 8.41 6.19 2.63
CA ARG A 314 9.50 6.96 2.02
C ARG A 314 10.57 6.05 1.42
N ALA A 315 10.95 5.00 2.14
CA ALA A 315 11.98 4.06 1.66
C ALA A 315 11.50 3.22 0.47
N ALA A 316 10.23 2.78 0.46
CA ALA A 316 9.64 2.12 -0.70
C ALA A 316 9.55 3.05 -1.91
N LEU A 317 9.18 4.33 -1.69
CA LEU A 317 9.18 5.36 -2.73
C LEU A 317 10.58 5.62 -3.28
N ALA A 318 11.62 5.61 -2.45
CA ALA A 318 13.00 5.78 -2.91
C ALA A 318 13.42 4.66 -3.90
N ILE A 319 13.03 3.41 -3.64
CA ILE A 319 13.25 2.31 -4.60
C ILE A 319 12.47 2.55 -5.90
N ALA A 320 11.21 3.00 -5.82
CA ALA A 320 10.39 3.29 -6.99
C ALA A 320 11.00 4.39 -7.87
N LEU A 321 11.45 5.48 -7.26
CA LEU A 321 12.12 6.59 -7.98
C LEU A 321 13.47 6.16 -8.58
N ALA A 322 14.25 5.34 -7.85
CA ALA A 322 15.48 4.76 -8.37
C ALA A 322 15.21 3.84 -9.58
N ALA A 323 14.12 3.06 -9.54
CA ALA A 323 13.70 2.24 -10.68
C ALA A 323 13.30 3.08 -11.90
N ILE A 324 12.56 4.16 -11.71
CA ILE A 324 12.20 5.12 -12.76
C ILE A 324 13.48 5.75 -13.37
N GLN A 325 14.40 6.22 -12.53
CA GLN A 325 15.67 6.78 -12.99
C GLN A 325 16.50 5.72 -13.71
N SER A 326 16.53 4.47 -13.25
CA SER A 326 17.23 3.37 -13.91
C SER A 326 16.69 3.08 -15.31
N VAL A 327 15.38 3.02 -15.49
CA VAL A 327 14.75 2.87 -16.82
C VAL A 327 15.08 4.04 -17.73
N THR A 328 15.08 5.25 -17.20
CA THR A 328 15.35 6.47 -17.98
C THR A 328 16.80 6.58 -18.42
N THR A 329 17.76 6.19 -17.55
CA THR A 329 19.20 6.31 -17.81
C THR A 329 19.80 5.05 -18.43
N GLY A 330 19.11 3.91 -18.36
CA GLY A 330 19.57 2.61 -18.86
C GLY A 330 20.64 1.94 -18.00
N GLY A 331 20.83 2.36 -16.75
CA GLY A 331 21.86 1.85 -15.85
C GLY A 331 21.40 1.68 -14.39
N PRO A 332 22.23 1.06 -13.55
CA PRO A 332 21.96 0.94 -12.12
C PRO A 332 22.01 2.31 -11.43
N VAL A 333 21.16 2.52 -10.43
CA VAL A 333 21.03 3.74 -9.64
C VAL A 333 21.28 3.44 -8.18
N ARG A 334 22.14 4.22 -7.55
CA ARG A 334 22.32 4.18 -6.10
C ARG A 334 21.22 4.96 -5.40
N VAL A 335 20.58 4.33 -4.41
CA VAL A 335 19.45 4.93 -3.69
C VAL A 335 19.86 6.18 -2.90
N ASP A 336 21.11 6.21 -2.37
CA ASP A 336 21.67 7.36 -1.65
C ASP A 336 22.08 8.55 -2.57
N LYS A 337 21.98 8.38 -3.89
CA LYS A 337 22.31 9.39 -4.91
C LYS A 337 21.16 9.70 -5.84
N LEU A 338 19.93 9.48 -5.37
CA LEU A 338 18.74 9.85 -6.13
C LEU A 338 18.76 11.36 -6.42
N GLN A 339 18.51 11.70 -7.68
CA GLN A 339 18.23 13.08 -8.08
C GLN A 339 16.74 13.32 -7.98
N ASP A 340 16.34 14.51 -7.57
CA ASP A 340 14.94 14.93 -7.67
C ASP A 340 14.51 14.88 -9.15
N LEU A 341 13.46 14.08 -9.43
CA LEU A 341 12.90 13.87 -10.77
C LEU A 341 11.89 14.96 -11.09
#